data_b31aa45fe2b89c7747711db9a2613b6e
#
_entry.id   b31aa45fe2b89c7747711db9a2613b6e
#
_cell.length_a   1.000
_cell.length_b   1.000
_cell.length_c   1.000
_cell.angle_alpha   90.00
_cell.angle_beta   90.00
_cell.angle_gamma   90.00
#
_symmetry.space_group_name_H-M   'P 1'
#
loop_
_entity.id
_entity.type
_entity.pdbx_description
1 polymer ?
#
loop_
_entity_poly.entity_id
_entity_poly.type
_entity_poly.pdbx_seq_one_letter_code
_entity_poly.pdbx_strand_id
1 'polypeptide(L)'
;MLACIGAYAQANSNQADIDLPEVYRDKNIVFRQIDEHTWIGSGNRVASETLYIIEGEDKAVLLDAGTHIPKLDKIVKKITKKPVSLLLTHGHGDHVGAAGCFDELWMNTVDKGMLRNYKGTVHHIENGQKFDLGGRVLEAFYTPGHTPGSITFLEVGTDTGYSGDAFGNGNLLVMGDFKTLIKTCRESYDYFSENGYTKFYNGHFWGDNFETLERIKEIQEIAEGVFFGQIEGEKGQDMGGMDRIVRRNDFRFNYRNEALQKERAEFNFVTVAPEDFDENIFNLVGKDWTVITAGDQPNSMVASWGGVGIMFNKPVTWCFLRANRYTLEKIKETGIYTMCYFPEQHKGDIMPFGTKSGRNTDKMAQTKLTPMLTPAGAPAYEEAKIIIECKLIAAPTVSKDEFYTQEGKEFLQGGYDEAKDWHKLVYGEITKIYVRK
;
A
#
# COMPACT_ATOMS: atom_id res chain seq x y z
N MET A 1 -7.53 14.17 -30.37
CA MET A 1 -8.38 14.37 -29.16
C MET A 1 -9.87 14.09 -29.38
N LEU A 2 -10.43 14.24 -30.58
CA LEU A 2 -11.85 13.98 -30.86
C LEU A 2 -12.16 12.52 -31.28
N ALA A 3 -11.19 11.75 -31.76
CA ALA A 3 -11.41 10.36 -32.20
C ALA A 3 -11.51 9.33 -31.06
N CYS A 4 -10.92 9.61 -29.88
CA CYS A 4 -11.03 8.72 -28.72
C CYS A 4 -12.38 8.83 -28.00
N ILE A 5 -13.06 9.98 -28.11
CA ILE A 5 -14.40 10.19 -27.56
C ILE A 5 -15.45 9.33 -28.27
N GLY A 6 -15.24 9.01 -29.55
CA GLY A 6 -16.20 8.22 -30.33
C GLY A 6 -16.30 6.73 -29.96
N ALA A 7 -15.21 6.12 -29.52
CA ALA A 7 -15.22 4.71 -29.10
C ALA A 7 -15.83 4.53 -27.69
N TYR A 8 -15.65 5.52 -26.82
CA TYR A 8 -16.30 5.55 -25.51
C TYR A 8 -17.79 5.92 -25.56
N ALA A 9 -18.18 6.77 -26.53
CA ALA A 9 -19.59 7.14 -26.70
C ALA A 9 -20.50 5.95 -27.08
N GLN A 10 -19.94 4.88 -27.64
CA GLN A 10 -20.71 3.68 -27.99
C GLN A 10 -20.82 2.69 -26.82
N ALA A 11 -19.88 2.74 -25.85
CA ALA A 11 -19.99 2.02 -24.57
C ALA A 11 -20.97 2.73 -23.60
N ASN A 12 -21.16 4.03 -23.73
CA ASN A 12 -22.04 4.86 -22.89
C ASN A 12 -23.55 4.62 -23.07
N SER A 13 -24.00 3.80 -24.01
CA SER A 13 -25.39 3.36 -24.06
C SER A 13 -25.70 2.30 -23.00
N ASN A 14 -24.69 1.73 -22.39
CA ASN A 14 -24.77 0.78 -21.27
C ASN A 14 -24.29 1.47 -20.00
N GLN A 15 -25.00 2.50 -19.57
CA GLN A 15 -25.02 2.85 -18.15
C GLN A 15 -25.36 1.56 -17.43
N ALA A 16 -24.48 1.12 -16.51
CA ALA A 16 -24.60 -0.18 -15.86
C ALA A 16 -26.04 -0.37 -15.39
N ASP A 17 -26.66 -1.42 -15.85
CA ASP A 17 -28.01 -1.79 -15.43
C ASP A 17 -27.86 -2.45 -14.04
N ILE A 18 -27.50 -1.59 -13.06
CA ILE A 18 -27.35 -1.99 -11.68
C ILE A 18 -28.75 -2.32 -11.19
N ASP A 19 -28.99 -3.59 -10.86
CA ASP A 19 -30.28 -4.08 -10.35
C ASP A 19 -30.50 -3.62 -8.89
N LEU A 20 -30.66 -2.31 -8.74
CA LEU A 20 -30.95 -1.63 -7.47
C LEU A 20 -32.08 -0.62 -7.68
N PRO A 21 -32.94 -0.38 -6.64
CA PRO A 21 -34.04 0.57 -6.70
C PRO A 21 -33.57 1.98 -7.03
N GLU A 22 -34.11 2.54 -8.10
CA GLU A 22 -33.81 3.90 -8.53
C GLU A 22 -34.56 4.92 -7.66
N VAL A 23 -33.84 5.90 -7.10
CA VAL A 23 -34.41 6.96 -6.24
C VAL A 23 -34.36 8.34 -6.88
N TYR A 24 -33.46 8.55 -7.85
CA TYR A 24 -33.37 9.79 -8.60
C TYR A 24 -32.77 9.53 -9.99
N ARG A 25 -33.28 10.20 -11.00
CA ARG A 25 -32.74 10.20 -12.36
C ARG A 25 -32.89 11.59 -13.01
N ASP A 26 -31.80 12.02 -13.66
CA ASP A 26 -31.85 13.05 -14.69
C ASP A 26 -30.91 12.70 -15.85
N LYS A 27 -30.69 13.66 -16.77
CA LYS A 27 -29.83 13.44 -17.93
C LYS A 27 -28.32 13.29 -17.60
N ASN A 28 -27.89 13.60 -16.38
CA ASN A 28 -26.47 13.60 -15.99
C ASN A 28 -26.11 12.47 -15.05
N ILE A 29 -27.07 12.02 -14.20
CA ILE A 29 -26.81 11.04 -13.15
C ILE A 29 -28.07 10.25 -12.79
N VAL A 30 -27.85 9.00 -12.36
CA VAL A 30 -28.87 8.17 -11.74
C VAL A 30 -28.38 7.77 -10.35
N PHE A 31 -29.18 8.03 -9.31
CA PHE A 31 -28.96 7.49 -7.98
C PHE A 31 -29.85 6.30 -7.71
N ARG A 32 -29.25 5.23 -7.19
CA ARG A 32 -29.91 4.00 -6.76
C ARG A 32 -29.61 3.73 -5.30
N GLN A 33 -30.50 3.02 -4.64
CA GLN A 33 -30.38 2.70 -3.22
C GLN A 33 -29.66 1.35 -3.06
N ILE A 34 -28.53 1.34 -2.34
CA ILE A 34 -27.81 0.12 -1.96
C ILE A 34 -28.46 -0.51 -0.72
N ASP A 35 -28.69 0.32 0.30
CA ASP A 35 -29.39 -0.03 1.54
C ASP A 35 -30.17 1.18 2.07
N GLU A 36 -30.75 1.09 3.27
CA GLU A 36 -31.61 2.14 3.84
C GLU A 36 -30.92 3.51 3.93
N HIS A 37 -29.59 3.53 4.09
CA HIS A 37 -28.79 4.72 4.35
C HIS A 37 -27.58 4.88 3.41
N THR A 38 -27.54 4.12 2.31
CA THR A 38 -26.47 4.19 1.32
C THR A 38 -27.01 4.23 -0.10
N TRP A 39 -26.52 5.15 -0.90
CA TRP A 39 -26.91 5.31 -2.30
C TRP A 39 -25.69 5.40 -3.21
N ILE A 40 -25.82 4.83 -4.38
CA ILE A 40 -24.86 4.90 -5.47
C ILE A 40 -25.38 5.81 -6.58
N GLY A 41 -24.58 6.79 -6.97
CA GLY A 41 -24.81 7.65 -8.11
C GLY A 41 -23.95 7.22 -9.29
N SER A 42 -24.54 6.91 -10.44
CA SER A 42 -23.83 6.59 -11.67
C SER A 42 -23.93 7.75 -12.64
N GLY A 43 -22.79 8.38 -12.95
CA GLY A 43 -22.70 9.38 -14.00
C GLY A 43 -22.79 8.76 -15.39
N ASN A 44 -22.83 9.60 -16.43
CA ASN A 44 -22.97 9.14 -17.81
C ASN A 44 -21.96 9.78 -18.78
N ARG A 45 -20.90 10.41 -18.24
CA ARG A 45 -19.91 11.17 -19.03
C ARG A 45 -18.64 10.42 -19.28
N VAL A 46 -18.09 9.76 -18.25
CA VAL A 46 -16.84 9.03 -18.32
C VAL A 46 -17.01 7.66 -17.68
N ALA A 47 -17.23 6.64 -18.52
CA ALA A 47 -17.25 5.23 -18.11
C ALA A 47 -18.05 4.93 -16.82
N SER A 48 -19.23 5.58 -16.65
CA SER A 48 -20.08 5.42 -15.46
C SER A 48 -19.40 5.81 -14.15
N GLU A 49 -18.71 6.93 -14.13
CA GLU A 49 -18.12 7.47 -12.90
C GLU A 49 -19.11 7.40 -11.73
N THR A 50 -18.64 6.93 -10.59
CA THR A 50 -19.50 6.55 -9.48
C THR A 50 -19.30 7.47 -8.26
N LEU A 51 -20.42 7.85 -7.64
CA LEU A 51 -20.49 8.64 -6.41
C LEU A 51 -21.24 7.85 -5.35
N TYR A 52 -20.91 8.05 -4.07
CA TYR A 52 -21.64 7.39 -2.99
C TYR A 52 -22.14 8.40 -1.97
N ILE A 53 -23.42 8.30 -1.60
CA ILE A 53 -23.97 8.99 -0.44
C ILE A 53 -24.07 7.99 0.69
N ILE A 54 -23.42 8.28 1.82
CA ILE A 54 -23.38 7.43 3.00
C ILE A 54 -23.94 8.27 4.15
N GLU A 55 -25.08 7.87 4.71
CA GLU A 55 -25.81 8.59 5.74
C GLU A 55 -25.67 7.87 7.09
N GLY A 56 -25.37 8.61 8.13
CA GLY A 56 -25.51 8.21 9.53
C GLY A 56 -26.68 8.92 10.21
N GLU A 57 -26.77 8.81 11.53
CA GLU A 57 -27.86 9.42 12.30
C GLU A 57 -27.80 10.95 12.29
N ASP A 58 -26.60 11.56 12.27
CA ASP A 58 -26.42 13.00 12.41
C ASP A 58 -26.15 13.70 11.07
N LYS A 59 -25.35 13.11 10.20
CA LYS A 59 -24.87 13.70 8.96
C LYS A 59 -24.57 12.65 7.90
N ALA A 60 -24.34 13.09 6.68
CA ALA A 60 -23.95 12.25 5.56
C ALA A 60 -22.67 12.73 4.91
N VAL A 61 -22.01 11.86 4.14
CA VAL A 61 -20.94 12.21 3.22
C VAL A 61 -21.39 11.92 1.79
N LEU A 62 -20.88 12.72 0.87
CA LEU A 62 -20.82 12.39 -0.55
C LEU A 62 -19.38 12.04 -0.87
N LEU A 63 -19.12 10.83 -1.33
CA LEU A 63 -17.82 10.42 -1.86
C LEU A 63 -17.82 10.69 -3.36
N ASP A 64 -16.87 11.52 -3.79
CA ASP A 64 -16.68 12.03 -5.15
C ASP A 64 -17.83 12.89 -5.70
N ALA A 65 -17.55 13.62 -6.78
CA ALA A 65 -18.44 14.61 -7.37
C ALA A 65 -18.72 14.38 -8.86
N GLY A 66 -18.28 13.27 -9.44
CA GLY A 66 -18.49 12.94 -10.85
C GLY A 66 -17.82 13.91 -11.82
N THR A 67 -18.14 13.79 -13.11
CA THR A 67 -17.51 14.60 -14.18
C THR A 67 -18.11 16.01 -14.25
N HIS A 68 -19.37 16.11 -14.59
CA HIS A 68 -20.09 17.38 -14.72
C HIS A 68 -21.57 17.18 -14.43
N ILE A 69 -21.95 17.41 -13.19
CA ILE A 69 -23.31 17.23 -12.69
C ILE A 69 -23.82 18.57 -12.13
N PRO A 70 -24.50 19.38 -12.95
CA PRO A 70 -24.97 20.69 -12.51
C PRO A 70 -25.91 20.60 -11.30
N LYS A 71 -25.64 21.41 -10.29
CA LYS A 71 -26.45 21.47 -9.05
C LYS A 71 -26.43 20.15 -8.26
N LEU A 72 -25.30 19.46 -8.25
CA LEU A 72 -25.12 18.19 -7.52
C LEU A 72 -25.52 18.34 -6.04
N ASP A 73 -25.18 19.45 -5.39
CA ASP A 73 -25.59 19.78 -4.02
C ASP A 73 -27.11 19.72 -3.81
N LYS A 74 -27.91 20.19 -4.80
CA LYS A 74 -29.37 20.18 -4.75
C LYS A 74 -29.93 18.79 -5.07
N ILE A 75 -29.24 18.01 -5.89
CA ILE A 75 -29.63 16.63 -6.17
C ILE A 75 -29.45 15.79 -4.91
N VAL A 76 -28.29 15.88 -4.26
CA VAL A 76 -27.99 15.16 -3.02
C VAL A 76 -29.00 15.50 -1.92
N LYS A 77 -29.39 16.77 -1.77
CA LYS A 77 -30.42 17.21 -0.82
C LYS A 77 -31.84 16.66 -1.10
N LYS A 78 -32.10 16.09 -2.28
CA LYS A 78 -33.38 15.38 -2.53
C LYS A 78 -33.32 13.95 -1.96
N ILE A 79 -32.14 13.35 -1.89
CA ILE A 79 -31.91 11.99 -1.45
C ILE A 79 -31.77 11.95 0.08
N THR A 80 -30.79 12.67 0.64
CA THR A 80 -30.63 12.80 2.09
C THR A 80 -31.05 14.19 2.57
N LYS A 81 -31.60 14.28 3.82
CA LYS A 81 -31.93 15.55 4.51
C LYS A 81 -30.86 15.94 5.52
N LYS A 82 -29.86 15.12 5.73
CA LYS A 82 -28.74 15.37 6.66
C LYS A 82 -27.80 16.43 6.11
N PRO A 83 -27.02 17.11 6.94
CA PRO A 83 -25.87 17.89 6.51
C PRO A 83 -24.89 16.99 5.75
N VAL A 84 -24.38 17.44 4.59
CA VAL A 84 -23.51 16.64 3.71
C VAL A 84 -22.14 17.27 3.62
N SER A 85 -21.09 16.50 3.86
CA SER A 85 -19.70 16.83 3.55
C SER A 85 -19.27 16.15 2.25
N LEU A 86 -18.57 16.85 1.37
CA LEU A 86 -17.95 16.28 0.17
C LEU A 86 -16.56 15.77 0.51
N LEU A 87 -16.32 14.47 0.34
CA LEU A 87 -15.02 13.82 0.46
C LEU A 87 -14.60 13.29 -0.90
N LEU A 88 -13.36 13.52 -1.29
CA LEU A 88 -12.84 13.06 -2.59
C LEU A 88 -11.85 11.91 -2.38
N THR A 89 -12.02 10.85 -3.17
CA THR A 89 -11.10 9.71 -3.19
C THR A 89 -9.77 10.09 -3.84
N HIS A 90 -9.82 10.93 -4.90
CA HIS A 90 -8.63 11.44 -5.59
C HIS A 90 -8.98 12.66 -6.48
N GLY A 91 -8.00 13.20 -7.21
CA GLY A 91 -8.11 14.49 -7.91
C GLY A 91 -8.53 14.45 -9.36
N HIS A 92 -8.85 13.31 -9.99
CA HIS A 92 -9.19 13.26 -11.42
C HIS A 92 -10.53 13.93 -11.75
N GLY A 93 -10.64 14.43 -12.98
CA GLY A 93 -11.74 15.28 -13.43
C GLY A 93 -13.12 14.61 -13.40
N ASP A 94 -13.18 13.31 -13.48
CA ASP A 94 -14.40 12.49 -13.38
C ASP A 94 -14.81 12.20 -11.93
N HIS A 95 -13.99 12.58 -10.96
CA HIS A 95 -14.28 12.50 -9.53
C HIS A 95 -14.47 13.87 -8.87
N VAL A 96 -13.92 14.93 -9.49
CA VAL A 96 -13.97 16.29 -8.92
C VAL A 96 -14.80 17.28 -9.76
N GLY A 97 -15.34 16.85 -10.90
CA GLY A 97 -15.91 17.77 -11.92
C GLY A 97 -17.08 18.61 -11.46
N ALA A 98 -17.90 18.15 -10.52
CA ALA A 98 -18.97 18.92 -9.90
C ALA A 98 -18.66 19.42 -8.49
N ALA A 99 -17.41 19.33 -8.02
CA ALA A 99 -17.00 19.83 -6.70
C ALA A 99 -17.34 21.30 -6.48
N GLY A 100 -17.37 22.11 -7.55
CA GLY A 100 -17.77 23.53 -7.50
C GLY A 100 -19.24 23.78 -7.07
N CYS A 101 -20.05 22.74 -6.88
CA CYS A 101 -21.38 22.84 -6.26
C CYS A 101 -21.31 22.94 -4.73
N PHE A 102 -20.15 22.75 -4.12
CA PHE A 102 -19.92 22.76 -2.68
C PHE A 102 -18.94 23.86 -2.28
N ASP A 103 -19.17 24.53 -1.16
CA ASP A 103 -18.32 25.61 -0.65
C ASP A 103 -17.03 25.07 0.00
N GLU A 104 -17.04 23.81 0.43
CA GLU A 104 -15.89 23.14 1.02
C GLU A 104 -15.86 21.65 0.66
N LEU A 105 -14.67 21.10 0.65
CA LEU A 105 -14.41 19.67 0.43
C LEU A 105 -13.21 19.18 1.24
N TRP A 106 -13.13 17.87 1.41
CA TRP A 106 -12.02 17.14 2.03
C TRP A 106 -11.35 16.25 1.01
N MET A 107 -10.01 16.26 0.98
CA MET A 107 -9.20 15.38 0.12
C MET A 107 -7.77 15.27 0.64
N ASN A 108 -7.00 14.31 0.14
CA ASN A 108 -5.55 14.40 0.26
C ASN A 108 -5.05 15.57 -0.61
N THR A 109 -4.47 16.59 0.03
CA THR A 109 -4.06 17.82 -0.66
C THR A 109 -2.88 17.64 -1.62
N VAL A 110 -2.25 16.47 -1.66
CA VAL A 110 -1.25 16.12 -2.70
C VAL A 110 -1.88 16.24 -4.10
N ASP A 111 -3.14 15.85 -4.26
CA ASP A 111 -3.88 15.97 -5.52
C ASP A 111 -4.55 17.34 -5.72
N LYS A 112 -4.42 18.28 -4.78
CA LYS A 112 -5.08 19.61 -4.87
C LYS A 112 -4.82 20.33 -6.19
N GLY A 113 -3.63 20.15 -6.79
CA GLY A 113 -3.29 20.73 -8.08
C GLY A 113 -4.18 20.27 -9.25
N MET A 114 -4.91 19.16 -9.09
CA MET A 114 -5.85 18.63 -10.08
C MET A 114 -7.23 19.31 -10.02
N LEU A 115 -7.56 19.99 -8.92
CA LEU A 115 -8.81 20.77 -8.78
C LEU A 115 -8.76 22.04 -9.64
N ARG A 116 -9.24 21.94 -10.87
CA ARG A 116 -9.27 23.07 -11.80
C ARG A 116 -10.40 24.04 -11.44
N ASN A 117 -10.06 25.31 -11.19
CA ASN A 117 -11.03 26.39 -10.94
C ASN A 117 -11.92 26.23 -9.69
N TYR A 118 -11.63 25.32 -8.77
CA TYR A 118 -12.35 25.26 -7.50
C TYR A 118 -12.04 26.51 -6.67
N LYS A 119 -13.09 27.13 -6.10
CA LYS A 119 -13.03 28.39 -5.34
C LYS A 119 -13.33 28.22 -3.85
N GLY A 120 -13.81 27.06 -3.46
CA GLY A 120 -14.16 26.76 -2.08
C GLY A 120 -12.95 26.40 -1.21
N THR A 121 -13.23 26.05 0.03
CA THR A 121 -12.20 25.64 1.00
C THR A 121 -11.85 24.17 0.77
N VAL A 122 -10.55 23.86 0.77
CA VAL A 122 -10.03 22.49 0.69
C VAL A 122 -9.41 22.15 2.03
N HIS A 123 -9.99 21.13 2.68
CA HIS A 123 -9.48 20.54 3.91
C HIS A 123 -8.62 19.33 3.58
N HIS A 124 -7.51 19.18 4.28
CA HIS A 124 -6.67 18.01 4.16
C HIS A 124 -7.26 16.84 4.95
N ILE A 125 -7.21 15.64 4.37
CA ILE A 125 -7.52 14.39 5.07
C ILE A 125 -6.19 13.73 5.46
N GLU A 126 -6.02 13.43 6.73
CA GLU A 126 -4.89 12.66 7.23
C GLU A 126 -5.15 11.14 7.09
N ASN A 127 -4.08 10.35 6.94
CA ASN A 127 -4.21 8.88 6.97
C ASN A 127 -4.72 8.42 8.34
N GLY A 128 -5.72 7.55 8.35
CA GLY A 128 -6.40 7.11 9.58
C GLY A 128 -7.43 8.10 10.13
N GLN A 129 -7.67 9.24 9.46
CA GLN A 129 -8.71 10.19 9.89
C GLN A 129 -10.08 9.56 9.82
N LYS A 130 -10.88 9.73 10.89
CA LYS A 130 -12.22 9.19 11.02
C LYS A 130 -13.29 10.28 10.83
N PHE A 131 -14.30 9.95 10.05
CA PHE A 131 -15.49 10.75 9.82
C PHE A 131 -16.68 10.04 10.50
N ASP A 132 -17.04 10.50 11.69
CA ASP A 132 -18.20 10.00 12.43
C ASP A 132 -19.47 10.66 11.89
N LEU A 133 -20.41 9.85 11.41
CA LEU A 133 -21.67 10.30 10.83
C LEU A 133 -22.86 10.18 11.80
N GLY A 134 -22.61 9.72 13.02
CA GLY A 134 -23.62 9.29 13.97
C GLY A 134 -23.99 7.82 13.73
N GLY A 135 -23.36 6.92 14.51
CA GLY A 135 -23.55 5.46 14.40
C GLY A 135 -22.83 4.77 13.23
N ARG A 136 -22.35 5.51 12.25
CA ARG A 136 -21.48 5.03 11.15
C ARG A 136 -20.20 5.86 11.11
N VAL A 137 -19.05 5.20 10.88
CA VAL A 137 -17.75 5.85 10.84
C VAL A 137 -17.01 5.43 9.57
N LEU A 138 -16.53 6.41 8.81
CA LEU A 138 -15.60 6.16 7.70
C LEU A 138 -14.18 6.51 8.13
N GLU A 139 -13.24 5.62 7.89
CA GLU A 139 -11.80 5.83 8.11
C GLU A 139 -11.08 5.99 6.77
N ALA A 140 -10.29 7.04 6.65
CA ALA A 140 -9.50 7.30 5.46
C ALA A 140 -8.21 6.48 5.50
N PHE A 141 -7.97 5.64 4.51
CA PHE A 141 -6.74 4.89 4.32
C PHE A 141 -6.06 5.34 3.02
N TYR A 142 -4.79 5.78 3.10
CA TYR A 142 -4.08 6.25 1.91
C TYR A 142 -3.73 5.09 0.99
N THR A 143 -4.12 5.22 -0.26
CA THR A 143 -3.89 4.21 -1.32
C THR A 143 -3.25 4.83 -2.57
N PRO A 144 -2.08 5.50 -2.45
CA PRO A 144 -1.41 6.10 -3.60
C PRO A 144 -0.99 5.04 -4.63
N GLY A 145 -1.02 5.41 -5.92
CA GLY A 145 -0.66 4.51 -7.04
C GLY A 145 -1.36 4.92 -8.32
N HIS A 146 -2.70 4.96 -8.31
CA HIS A 146 -3.47 5.57 -9.39
C HIS A 146 -3.21 7.09 -9.45
N THR A 147 -3.36 7.79 -8.31
CA THR A 147 -2.80 9.13 -8.10
C THR A 147 -1.98 9.15 -6.82
N PRO A 148 -1.09 10.15 -6.62
CA PRO A 148 -0.36 10.30 -5.37
C PRO A 148 -1.26 10.56 -4.15
N GLY A 149 -2.43 11.15 -4.35
CA GLY A 149 -3.37 11.51 -3.28
C GLY A 149 -4.56 10.56 -3.12
N SER A 150 -4.55 9.39 -3.74
CA SER A 150 -5.67 8.42 -3.65
C SER A 150 -5.93 7.96 -2.21
N ILE A 151 -7.21 7.88 -1.87
CA ILE A 151 -7.73 7.45 -0.57
C ILE A 151 -8.79 6.36 -0.78
N THR A 152 -8.71 5.29 0.00
CA THR A 152 -9.81 4.36 0.22
C THR A 152 -10.50 4.70 1.53
N PHE A 153 -11.82 4.87 1.53
CA PHE A 153 -12.60 5.07 2.75
C PHE A 153 -13.13 3.73 3.22
N LEU A 154 -12.82 3.36 4.45
CA LEU A 154 -13.21 2.10 5.08
C LEU A 154 -14.38 2.34 6.02
N GLU A 155 -15.45 1.58 5.91
CA GLU A 155 -16.57 1.66 6.83
C GLU A 155 -16.31 0.80 8.06
N VAL A 156 -15.98 1.46 9.18
CA VAL A 156 -15.54 0.80 10.42
C VAL A 156 -16.62 -0.14 10.97
N GLY A 157 -16.23 -1.37 11.26
CA GLY A 157 -17.13 -2.40 11.80
C GLY A 157 -17.93 -3.16 10.73
N THR A 158 -17.62 -2.95 9.45
CA THR A 158 -18.16 -3.70 8.32
C THR A 158 -17.03 -4.38 7.53
N ASP A 159 -17.38 -5.13 6.49
CA ASP A 159 -16.42 -5.71 5.54
C ASP A 159 -16.17 -4.81 4.31
N THR A 160 -16.71 -3.61 4.31
CA THR A 160 -16.87 -2.75 3.12
C THR A 160 -15.94 -1.54 3.13
N GLY A 161 -15.39 -1.19 1.97
CA GLY A 161 -14.69 0.04 1.69
C GLY A 161 -15.10 0.69 0.37
N TYR A 162 -14.62 1.91 0.13
CA TYR A 162 -14.87 2.71 -1.07
C TYR A 162 -13.51 3.16 -1.60
N SER A 163 -13.00 2.50 -2.66
CA SER A 163 -11.62 2.65 -3.11
C SER A 163 -11.38 3.75 -4.15
N GLY A 164 -12.44 4.37 -4.67
CA GLY A 164 -12.28 5.17 -5.88
C GLY A 164 -11.59 4.36 -6.98
N ASP A 165 -10.57 4.93 -7.60
CA ASP A 165 -9.80 4.27 -8.66
C ASP A 165 -8.47 3.66 -8.18
N ALA A 166 -8.23 3.59 -6.87
CA ALA A 166 -6.95 3.17 -6.31
C ALA A 166 -6.49 1.79 -6.81
N PHE A 167 -7.44 0.85 -6.97
CA PHE A 167 -7.20 -0.50 -7.48
C PHE A 167 -7.84 -0.75 -8.85
N GLY A 168 -8.34 0.32 -9.48
CA GLY A 168 -9.03 0.27 -10.77
C GLY A 168 -10.50 -0.13 -10.64
N ASN A 169 -11.00 -0.75 -11.70
CA ASN A 169 -12.38 -1.24 -11.83
C ASN A 169 -12.41 -2.34 -12.91
N GLY A 170 -11.38 -3.17 -12.92
CA GLY A 170 -10.99 -4.00 -14.05
C GLY A 170 -10.02 -3.29 -15.02
N ASN A 171 -9.69 -2.01 -14.78
CA ASN A 171 -8.81 -1.22 -15.64
C ASN A 171 -8.03 -0.17 -14.82
N LEU A 172 -6.84 -0.53 -14.33
CA LEU A 172 -5.98 0.38 -13.57
C LEU A 172 -5.07 1.20 -14.50
N LEU A 173 -5.04 2.52 -14.28
CA LEU A 173 -4.06 3.44 -14.86
C LEU A 173 -3.03 3.81 -13.78
N VAL A 174 -1.78 3.37 -13.94
CA VAL A 174 -0.69 3.67 -13.00
C VAL A 174 -0.08 5.02 -13.38
N MET A 175 -0.50 6.07 -12.68
CA MET A 175 0.02 7.43 -12.90
C MET A 175 1.10 7.82 -11.90
N GLY A 176 1.21 7.10 -10.80
CA GLY A 176 2.31 7.17 -9.83
C GLY A 176 3.50 6.31 -10.23
N ASP A 177 4.40 6.10 -9.31
CA ASP A 177 5.55 5.21 -9.46
C ASP A 177 5.21 3.77 -9.02
N PHE A 178 5.94 2.80 -9.59
CA PHE A 178 5.73 1.38 -9.33
C PHE A 178 6.03 0.98 -7.88
N LYS A 179 7.07 1.54 -7.29
CA LYS A 179 7.43 1.23 -5.89
C LYS A 179 6.33 1.67 -4.93
N THR A 180 5.77 2.86 -5.15
CA THR A 180 4.62 3.34 -4.38
C THR A 180 3.42 2.41 -4.55
N LEU A 181 3.07 2.01 -5.77
CA LEU A 181 1.95 1.10 -6.01
C LEU A 181 2.16 -0.27 -5.36
N ILE A 182 3.35 -0.87 -5.51
CA ILE A 182 3.70 -2.18 -4.91
C ILE A 182 3.57 -2.10 -3.38
N LYS A 183 4.13 -1.04 -2.77
CA LYS A 183 4.02 -0.79 -1.33
C LYS A 183 2.56 -0.64 -0.91
N THR A 184 1.80 0.19 -1.62
CA THR A 184 0.37 0.42 -1.34
C THR A 184 -0.43 -0.86 -1.38
N CYS A 185 -0.26 -1.68 -2.42
CA CYS A 185 -0.99 -2.95 -2.52
C CYS A 185 -0.66 -3.88 -1.35
N ARG A 186 0.61 -4.00 -0.96
CA ARG A 186 1.02 -4.80 0.19
C ARG A 186 0.37 -4.30 1.48
N GLU A 187 0.53 -3.01 1.80
CA GLU A 187 0.02 -2.42 3.04
C GLU A 187 -1.51 -2.46 3.11
N SER A 188 -2.17 -2.22 1.97
CA SER A 188 -3.62 -2.33 1.87
C SER A 188 -4.09 -3.77 2.07
N TYR A 189 -3.46 -4.74 1.41
CA TYR A 189 -3.80 -6.15 1.57
C TYR A 189 -3.65 -6.61 3.02
N ASP A 190 -2.51 -6.29 3.65
CA ASP A 190 -2.25 -6.65 5.05
C ASP A 190 -3.29 -6.01 5.98
N TYR A 191 -3.45 -4.68 5.93
CA TYR A 191 -4.37 -3.96 6.80
C TYR A 191 -5.83 -4.37 6.59
N PHE A 192 -6.27 -4.48 5.33
CA PHE A 192 -7.66 -4.81 5.03
C PHE A 192 -7.99 -6.24 5.46
N SER A 193 -7.10 -7.22 5.17
CA SER A 193 -7.33 -8.61 5.59
C SER A 193 -7.32 -8.78 7.12
N GLU A 194 -6.42 -8.09 7.83
CA GLU A 194 -6.33 -8.15 9.29
C GLU A 194 -7.55 -7.52 9.99
N ASN A 195 -8.19 -6.53 9.35
CA ASN A 195 -9.37 -5.83 9.87
C ASN A 195 -10.69 -6.32 9.27
N GLY A 196 -10.68 -7.36 8.42
CA GLY A 196 -11.88 -8.01 7.90
C GLY A 196 -12.55 -7.30 6.73
N TYR A 197 -11.88 -6.35 6.08
CA TYR A 197 -12.40 -5.72 4.86
C TYR A 197 -12.16 -6.63 3.66
N THR A 198 -13.21 -6.92 2.91
CA THR A 198 -13.14 -7.87 1.77
C THR A 198 -13.77 -7.37 0.49
N LYS A 199 -14.55 -6.28 0.56
CA LYS A 199 -15.37 -5.79 -0.53
C LYS A 199 -15.23 -4.28 -0.69
N PHE A 200 -14.80 -3.84 -1.87
CA PHE A 200 -14.59 -2.43 -2.13
C PHE A 200 -15.41 -1.96 -3.33
N TYR A 201 -16.28 -0.98 -3.09
CA TYR A 201 -16.91 -0.22 -4.15
C TYR A 201 -15.88 0.70 -4.79
N ASN A 202 -15.78 0.68 -6.12
CA ASN A 202 -14.81 1.47 -6.86
C ASN A 202 -15.42 2.73 -7.51
N GLY A 203 -14.58 3.52 -8.17
CA GLY A 203 -14.96 4.78 -8.80
C GLY A 203 -15.72 4.63 -10.12
N HIS A 204 -15.83 3.40 -10.68
CA HIS A 204 -16.57 3.06 -11.91
C HIS A 204 -17.31 1.74 -11.75
N PHE A 205 -18.26 1.72 -10.81
CA PHE A 205 -18.98 0.51 -10.43
C PHE A 205 -20.12 0.18 -11.41
N TRP A 206 -20.15 -1.08 -11.87
CA TRP A 206 -21.12 -1.58 -12.85
C TRP A 206 -22.15 -2.55 -12.27
N GLY A 207 -22.14 -2.76 -10.95
CA GLY A 207 -23.09 -3.61 -10.26
C GLY A 207 -22.48 -4.90 -9.68
N ASP A 208 -21.41 -5.41 -10.27
CA ASP A 208 -20.76 -6.67 -9.87
C ASP A 208 -19.21 -6.62 -9.83
N ASN A 209 -18.61 -5.54 -10.32
CA ASN A 209 -17.16 -5.37 -10.41
C ASN A 209 -16.55 -4.78 -9.13
N PHE A 210 -16.84 -5.35 -7.97
CA PHE A 210 -16.17 -4.97 -6.73
C PHE A 210 -14.66 -5.23 -6.82
N GLU A 211 -13.87 -4.35 -6.22
CA GLU A 211 -12.50 -4.69 -5.93
C GLU A 211 -12.42 -5.59 -4.69
N THR A 212 -11.48 -6.53 -4.69
CA THR A 212 -11.32 -7.55 -3.66
C THR A 212 -9.87 -7.64 -3.18
N LEU A 213 -9.64 -8.32 -2.08
CA LEU A 213 -8.28 -8.59 -1.60
C LEU A 213 -7.45 -9.35 -2.64
N GLU A 214 -8.05 -10.30 -3.35
CA GLU A 214 -7.40 -11.06 -4.43
C GLU A 214 -6.96 -10.14 -5.56
N ARG A 215 -7.79 -9.15 -5.92
CA ARG A 215 -7.45 -8.14 -6.93
C ARG A 215 -6.27 -7.26 -6.49
N ILE A 216 -6.26 -6.81 -5.24
CA ILE A 216 -5.15 -6.01 -4.69
C ILE A 216 -3.84 -6.80 -4.76
N LYS A 217 -3.88 -8.09 -4.40
CA LYS A 217 -2.72 -8.98 -4.52
C LYS A 217 -2.29 -9.21 -5.97
N GLU A 218 -3.24 -9.41 -6.89
CA GLU A 218 -2.97 -9.54 -8.32
C GLU A 218 -2.28 -8.29 -8.89
N ILE A 219 -2.73 -7.10 -8.49
CA ILE A 219 -2.09 -5.83 -8.88
C ILE A 219 -0.66 -5.78 -8.38
N GLN A 220 -0.40 -6.16 -7.13
CA GLN A 220 0.95 -6.22 -6.59
C GLN A 220 1.85 -7.15 -7.41
N GLU A 221 1.39 -8.37 -7.69
CA GLU A 221 2.14 -9.35 -8.48
C GLU A 221 2.45 -8.85 -9.90
N ILE A 222 1.48 -8.22 -10.56
CA ILE A 222 1.68 -7.63 -11.89
C ILE A 222 2.70 -6.48 -11.81
N ALA A 223 2.54 -5.57 -10.86
CA ALA A 223 3.43 -4.42 -10.70
C ALA A 223 4.87 -4.86 -10.41
N GLU A 224 5.07 -5.83 -9.52
CA GLU A 224 6.38 -6.43 -9.24
C GLU A 224 6.96 -7.11 -10.48
N GLY A 225 6.18 -7.97 -11.13
CA GLY A 225 6.61 -8.67 -12.35
C GLY A 225 7.02 -7.71 -13.46
N VAL A 226 6.26 -6.62 -13.65
CA VAL A 226 6.61 -5.54 -14.59
C VAL A 226 7.87 -4.83 -14.10
N PHE A 227 7.95 -4.41 -12.86
CA PHE A 227 9.11 -3.66 -12.32
C PHE A 227 10.41 -4.45 -12.43
N PHE A 228 10.40 -5.76 -12.18
CA PHE A 228 11.58 -6.61 -12.26
C PHE A 228 11.82 -7.24 -13.65
N GLY A 229 10.97 -6.95 -14.64
CA GLY A 229 11.14 -7.41 -16.02
C GLY A 229 10.74 -8.87 -16.25
N GLN A 230 10.01 -9.47 -15.32
CA GLN A 230 9.44 -10.82 -15.44
C GLN A 230 8.16 -10.82 -16.30
N ILE A 231 7.47 -9.69 -16.31
CA ILE A 231 6.28 -9.43 -17.13
C ILE A 231 6.59 -8.24 -18.05
N GLU A 232 6.33 -8.40 -19.34
CA GLU A 232 6.41 -7.31 -20.31
C GLU A 232 5.01 -6.93 -20.80
N GLY A 233 4.66 -5.65 -20.67
CA GLY A 233 3.39 -5.14 -21.18
C GLY A 233 3.41 -4.97 -22.69
N GLU A 234 2.31 -5.34 -23.33
CA GLU A 234 2.08 -5.07 -24.74
C GLU A 234 1.99 -3.56 -25.02
N LYS A 235 2.25 -3.16 -26.25
CA LYS A 235 2.04 -1.77 -26.68
C LYS A 235 0.53 -1.46 -26.61
N GLY A 236 0.15 -0.58 -25.68
CA GLY A 236 -1.22 -0.17 -25.46
C GLY A 236 -1.68 0.95 -26.35
N GLN A 237 -2.99 1.23 -26.35
CA GLN A 237 -3.51 2.50 -26.85
C GLN A 237 -3.25 3.56 -25.78
N ASP A 238 -2.85 4.76 -26.21
CA ASP A 238 -2.61 5.89 -25.33
C ASP A 238 -3.92 6.34 -24.65
N MET A 239 -4.16 5.80 -23.46
CA MET A 239 -5.19 6.27 -22.53
C MET A 239 -4.49 7.03 -21.40
N GLY A 240 -4.69 8.34 -21.31
CA GLY A 240 -4.08 9.15 -20.24
C GLY A 240 -2.55 9.19 -20.27
N GLY A 241 -1.92 8.95 -21.45
CA GLY A 241 -0.48 8.87 -21.63
C GLY A 241 0.13 7.50 -21.30
N MET A 242 -0.69 6.46 -21.10
CA MET A 242 -0.22 5.08 -20.91
C MET A 242 0.11 4.45 -22.26
N ASP A 243 1.30 3.87 -22.41
CA ASP A 243 1.77 3.28 -23.67
C ASP A 243 2.02 1.77 -23.58
N ARG A 244 1.81 1.19 -22.40
CA ARG A 244 1.92 -0.24 -22.12
C ARG A 244 0.72 -0.76 -21.39
N ILE A 245 0.35 -2.00 -21.67
CA ILE A 245 -0.75 -2.71 -21.03
C ILE A 245 -0.36 -4.16 -20.73
N VAL A 246 -0.60 -4.59 -19.51
CA VAL A 246 -0.63 -6.01 -19.13
C VAL A 246 -2.09 -6.42 -19.00
N ARG A 247 -2.47 -7.55 -19.60
CA ARG A 247 -3.80 -8.15 -19.49
C ARG A 247 -3.68 -9.45 -18.70
N ARG A 248 -4.46 -9.56 -17.63
CA ARG A 248 -4.56 -10.81 -16.86
C ARG A 248 -6.03 -11.02 -16.52
N ASN A 249 -6.59 -12.14 -16.97
CA ASN A 249 -8.02 -12.44 -16.81
C ASN A 249 -8.90 -11.29 -17.37
N ASP A 250 -9.77 -10.73 -16.53
CA ASP A 250 -10.64 -9.57 -16.80
C ASP A 250 -9.99 -8.23 -16.49
N PHE A 251 -8.72 -8.21 -16.03
CA PHE A 251 -8.02 -7.04 -15.55
C PHE A 251 -7.04 -6.46 -16.56
N ARG A 252 -6.95 -5.14 -16.62
CA ARG A 252 -6.02 -4.37 -17.45
C ARG A 252 -5.18 -3.47 -16.57
N PHE A 253 -3.87 -3.65 -16.65
CA PHE A 253 -2.88 -2.86 -15.94
C PHE A 253 -2.13 -1.99 -16.94
N ASN A 254 -2.34 -0.68 -16.89
CA ASN A 254 -1.78 0.25 -17.87
C ASN A 254 -0.72 1.13 -17.22
N TYR A 255 0.42 1.33 -17.90
CA TYR A 255 1.53 2.11 -17.38
C TYR A 255 2.32 2.82 -18.47
N ARG A 256 3.19 3.75 -18.05
CA ARG A 256 4.14 4.47 -18.92
C ARG A 256 5.49 3.79 -18.90
N ASN A 257 5.96 3.32 -20.05
CA ASN A 257 7.24 2.62 -20.11
C ASN A 257 8.44 3.54 -19.77
N GLU A 258 8.40 4.80 -20.20
CA GLU A 258 9.48 5.75 -19.88
C GLU A 258 9.63 5.95 -18.37
N ALA A 259 8.53 6.12 -17.63
CA ALA A 259 8.55 6.24 -16.17
C ALA A 259 9.10 4.98 -15.51
N LEU A 260 8.65 3.81 -15.94
CA LEU A 260 9.17 2.52 -15.46
C LEU A 260 10.68 2.37 -15.69
N GLN A 261 11.17 2.69 -16.91
CA GLN A 261 12.61 2.56 -17.20
C GLN A 261 13.46 3.50 -16.35
N LYS A 262 12.97 4.70 -16.05
CA LYS A 262 13.64 5.63 -15.14
C LYS A 262 13.73 5.04 -13.73
N GLU A 263 12.62 4.54 -13.17
CA GLU A 263 12.63 3.92 -11.84
C GLU A 263 13.56 2.70 -11.77
N ARG A 264 13.54 1.83 -12.82
CA ARG A 264 14.43 0.67 -12.90
C ARG A 264 15.90 1.04 -12.97
N ALA A 265 16.25 2.16 -13.63
CA ALA A 265 17.62 2.64 -13.73
C ALA A 265 18.15 3.14 -12.38
N GLU A 266 17.28 3.66 -11.53
CA GLU A 266 17.60 4.11 -10.17
C GLU A 266 17.69 2.96 -9.17
N PHE A 267 17.18 1.76 -9.50
CA PHE A 267 17.17 0.59 -8.62
C PHE A 267 18.27 -0.41 -9.01
N ASN A 268 19.33 -0.47 -8.20
CA ASN A 268 20.58 -1.19 -8.50
C ASN A 268 20.56 -2.69 -8.13
N PHE A 269 19.39 -3.32 -8.02
CA PHE A 269 19.27 -4.71 -7.62
C PHE A 269 18.42 -5.51 -8.61
N VAL A 270 18.66 -6.82 -8.62
CA VAL A 270 17.77 -7.83 -9.24
C VAL A 270 17.19 -8.71 -8.15
N THR A 271 16.04 -9.34 -8.43
CA THR A 271 15.45 -10.33 -7.51
C THR A 271 16.00 -11.73 -7.82
N VAL A 272 16.15 -12.52 -6.76
CA VAL A 272 16.52 -13.93 -6.83
C VAL A 272 15.48 -14.75 -6.08
N ALA A 273 15.01 -15.85 -6.65
CA ALA A 273 14.13 -16.77 -5.94
C ALA A 273 14.90 -17.45 -4.79
N PRO A 274 14.25 -17.77 -3.66
CA PRO A 274 14.93 -18.45 -2.55
C PRO A 274 15.61 -19.76 -2.95
N GLU A 275 15.08 -20.48 -3.92
CA GLU A 275 15.62 -21.74 -4.47
C GLU A 275 16.92 -21.53 -5.26
N ASP A 276 17.07 -20.36 -5.87
CA ASP A 276 18.22 -19.98 -6.70
C ASP A 276 19.26 -19.16 -5.91
N PHE A 277 19.03 -18.95 -4.60
CA PHE A 277 19.94 -18.20 -3.75
C PHE A 277 21.13 -19.08 -3.32
N ASP A 278 22.25 -18.93 -3.99
CA ASP A 278 23.43 -19.81 -3.88
C ASP A 278 24.56 -19.27 -2.98
N GLU A 279 24.28 -18.25 -2.18
CA GLU A 279 25.27 -17.65 -1.28
C GLU A 279 25.58 -18.54 -0.07
N ASN A 280 26.84 -18.48 0.37
CA ASN A 280 27.27 -19.21 1.57
C ASN A 280 26.77 -18.52 2.85
N ILE A 281 25.69 -19.05 3.42
CA ILE A 281 25.03 -18.50 4.62
C ILE A 281 25.97 -18.37 5.83
N PHE A 282 26.90 -19.31 6.01
CA PHE A 282 27.88 -19.25 7.09
C PHE A 282 28.83 -18.05 6.96
N ASN A 283 29.16 -17.68 5.73
CA ASN A 283 29.95 -16.47 5.48
C ASN A 283 29.10 -15.22 5.67
N LEU A 284 27.90 -15.17 5.07
CA LEU A 284 26.99 -14.02 5.19
C LEU A 284 26.69 -13.68 6.65
N VAL A 285 26.28 -14.66 7.43
CA VAL A 285 25.87 -14.42 8.83
C VAL A 285 27.10 -14.27 9.73
N GLY A 286 28.09 -15.15 9.60
CA GLY A 286 29.21 -15.23 10.55
C GLY A 286 30.36 -14.27 10.29
N LYS A 287 30.57 -13.84 9.03
CA LYS A 287 31.73 -12.99 8.64
C LYS A 287 31.33 -11.61 8.13
N ASP A 288 30.27 -11.53 7.32
CA ASP A 288 29.90 -10.29 6.63
C ASP A 288 29.02 -9.37 7.48
N TRP A 289 28.55 -9.87 8.61
CA TRP A 289 27.62 -9.21 9.55
C TRP A 289 26.28 -8.83 8.92
N THR A 290 25.23 -9.31 9.52
CA THR A 290 23.88 -8.96 9.12
C THR A 290 23.48 -7.63 9.74
N VAL A 291 23.08 -6.67 8.94
CA VAL A 291 22.39 -5.45 9.42
C VAL A 291 20.88 -5.66 9.31
N ILE A 292 20.20 -5.73 10.46
CA ILE A 292 18.75 -5.84 10.54
C ILE A 292 18.18 -4.44 10.66
N THR A 293 17.25 -4.09 9.76
CA THR A 293 16.64 -2.76 9.68
C THR A 293 15.13 -2.86 9.68
N ALA A 294 14.44 -2.07 10.51
CA ALA A 294 12.98 -2.06 10.62
C ALA A 294 12.46 -0.68 11.09
N GLY A 295 11.17 -0.45 10.85
CA GLY A 295 10.42 0.73 11.27
C GLY A 295 10.25 1.77 10.17
N ASP A 296 9.17 2.55 10.20
CA ASP A 296 8.91 3.65 9.27
C ASP A 296 9.96 4.77 9.43
N GLN A 297 10.39 5.01 10.66
CA GLN A 297 11.65 5.69 10.94
C GLN A 297 12.69 4.60 11.23
N PRO A 298 13.56 4.29 10.25
CA PRO A 298 14.37 3.10 10.31
C PRO A 298 15.32 3.09 11.49
N ASN A 299 15.36 1.96 12.20
CA ASN A 299 16.41 1.66 13.14
C ASN A 299 17.12 0.38 12.73
N SER A 300 18.46 0.40 12.79
CA SER A 300 19.30 -0.73 12.39
C SER A 300 20.11 -1.27 13.55
N MET A 301 20.40 -2.57 13.50
CA MET A 301 21.35 -3.23 14.40
C MET A 301 22.14 -4.31 13.68
N VAL A 302 23.31 -4.63 14.20
CA VAL A 302 24.12 -5.75 13.71
C VAL A 302 23.72 -7.02 14.46
N ALA A 303 23.58 -8.12 13.71
CA ALA A 303 23.47 -9.47 14.24
C ALA A 303 24.47 -10.39 13.50
N SER A 304 24.99 -11.40 14.22
CA SER A 304 25.91 -12.39 13.65
C SER A 304 25.48 -13.84 13.94
N TRP A 305 24.26 -14.01 14.38
CA TRP A 305 23.64 -15.32 14.65
C TRP A 305 22.33 -15.41 13.89
N GLY A 306 22.19 -16.48 13.14
CA GLY A 306 21.00 -16.70 12.33
C GLY A 306 21.23 -17.67 11.18
N GLY A 307 20.31 -17.66 10.24
CA GLY A 307 20.34 -18.53 9.07
C GLY A 307 19.13 -18.34 8.19
N VAL A 308 19.03 -19.21 7.17
CA VAL A 308 17.90 -19.34 6.27
C VAL A 308 17.48 -20.80 6.16
N GLY A 309 16.24 -21.07 5.83
CA GLY A 309 15.73 -22.44 5.65
C GLY A 309 14.26 -22.46 5.32
N ILE A 310 13.63 -23.61 5.59
CA ILE A 310 12.19 -23.80 5.37
C ILE A 310 11.49 -23.99 6.73
N MET A 311 10.40 -23.24 6.95
CA MET A 311 9.50 -23.40 8.08
C MET A 311 8.05 -23.21 7.61
N PHE A 312 7.14 -24.10 8.01
CA PHE A 312 5.74 -24.09 7.57
C PHE A 312 5.57 -24.09 6.04
N ASN A 313 6.45 -24.82 5.34
CA ASN A 313 6.54 -24.87 3.86
C ASN A 313 6.83 -23.51 3.19
N LYS A 314 7.42 -22.57 3.92
CA LYS A 314 7.81 -21.26 3.44
C LYS A 314 9.32 -21.05 3.60
N PRO A 315 9.97 -20.32 2.68
CA PRO A 315 11.33 -19.86 2.89
C PRO A 315 11.38 -18.83 4.02
N VAL A 316 12.26 -19.04 4.97
CA VAL A 316 12.39 -18.20 6.15
C VAL A 316 13.85 -17.83 6.45
N THR A 317 14.01 -16.70 7.12
CA THR A 317 15.23 -16.38 7.88
C THR A 317 14.94 -16.55 9.36
N TRP A 318 16.02 -16.72 10.14
CA TRP A 318 15.97 -16.49 11.58
C TRP A 318 17.19 -15.73 12.05
N CYS A 319 17.04 -14.93 13.10
CA CYS A 319 18.13 -14.22 13.76
C CYS A 319 17.84 -14.10 15.26
N PHE A 320 18.91 -13.91 16.03
CA PHE A 320 18.82 -13.80 17.48
C PHE A 320 18.95 -12.33 17.92
N LEU A 321 17.90 -11.78 18.50
CA LEU A 321 17.87 -10.42 19.00
C LEU A 321 17.62 -10.42 20.52
N ARG A 322 18.41 -9.68 21.30
CA ARG A 322 18.09 -9.49 22.72
C ARG A 322 16.76 -8.79 22.87
N ALA A 323 15.99 -9.17 23.89
CA ALA A 323 14.63 -8.66 24.10
C ALA A 323 14.56 -7.14 24.24
N ASN A 324 15.63 -6.51 24.74
CA ASN A 324 15.74 -5.06 24.94
C ASN A 324 16.17 -4.26 23.68
N ARG A 325 16.37 -4.89 22.53
CA ARG A 325 16.80 -4.18 21.31
C ARG A 325 15.68 -3.37 20.69
N TYR A 326 15.96 -2.09 20.44
CA TYR A 326 14.97 -1.17 19.84
C TYR A 326 14.53 -1.62 18.44
N THR A 327 15.42 -2.24 17.66
CA THR A 327 15.06 -2.82 16.35
C THR A 327 14.01 -3.92 16.49
N LEU A 328 14.04 -4.73 17.58
CA LEU A 328 13.02 -5.75 17.79
C LEU A 328 11.63 -5.15 18.06
N GLU A 329 11.57 -4.00 18.74
CA GLU A 329 10.30 -3.27 18.90
C GLU A 329 9.77 -2.80 17.57
N LYS A 330 10.66 -2.22 16.73
CA LYS A 330 10.30 -1.77 15.38
C LYS A 330 9.85 -2.92 14.48
N ILE A 331 10.49 -4.10 14.55
CA ILE A 331 10.04 -5.30 13.83
C ILE A 331 8.62 -5.70 14.25
N LYS A 332 8.32 -5.66 15.56
CA LYS A 332 6.99 -6.02 16.07
C LYS A 332 5.93 -4.97 15.73
N GLU A 333 6.33 -3.71 15.64
CA GLU A 333 5.46 -2.57 15.32
C GLU A 333 5.01 -2.63 13.86
N THR A 334 5.93 -2.88 12.93
CA THR A 334 5.65 -2.86 11.49
C THR A 334 5.43 -4.23 10.87
N GLY A 335 5.84 -5.31 11.54
CA GLY A 335 5.77 -6.68 11.01
C GLY A 335 6.76 -6.96 9.88
N ILE A 336 7.53 -5.96 9.44
CA ILE A 336 8.43 -6.05 8.26
C ILE A 336 9.83 -5.56 8.63
N TYR A 337 10.83 -6.25 8.09
CA TYR A 337 12.23 -5.89 8.27
C TYR A 337 13.10 -6.40 7.13
N THR A 338 14.32 -5.90 7.04
CA THR A 338 15.32 -6.42 6.11
C THR A 338 16.54 -6.95 6.87
N MET A 339 17.21 -7.92 6.23
CA MET A 339 18.56 -8.38 6.56
C MET A 339 19.47 -7.96 5.42
N CYS A 340 20.27 -6.93 5.64
CA CYS A 340 21.20 -6.39 4.65
C CYS A 340 22.62 -6.90 4.90
N TYR A 341 23.31 -7.32 3.83
CA TYR A 341 24.70 -7.74 3.84
C TYR A 341 25.54 -6.81 2.97
N PHE A 342 26.74 -6.48 3.41
CA PHE A 342 27.56 -5.45 2.78
C PHE A 342 28.92 -6.01 2.33
N PRO A 343 29.53 -5.40 1.29
CA PRO A 343 30.94 -5.59 1.00
C PRO A 343 31.82 -5.16 2.18
N GLU A 344 32.99 -5.78 2.33
CA GLU A 344 33.90 -5.57 3.47
C GLU A 344 34.31 -4.10 3.69
N GLN A 345 34.38 -3.32 2.64
CA GLN A 345 34.70 -1.90 2.69
C GLN A 345 33.73 -1.07 3.54
N HIS A 346 32.51 -1.53 3.72
CA HIS A 346 31.46 -0.85 4.51
C HIS A 346 31.41 -1.28 5.98
N LYS A 347 32.32 -2.16 6.45
CA LYS A 347 32.35 -2.56 7.87
C LYS A 347 32.46 -1.38 8.83
N GLY A 348 33.22 -0.35 8.47
CA GLY A 348 33.33 0.86 9.26
C GLY A 348 32.00 1.64 9.34
N ASP A 349 31.24 1.66 8.26
CA ASP A 349 29.99 2.40 8.15
C ASP A 349 28.86 1.74 8.93
N ILE A 350 28.90 0.41 9.16
CA ILE A 350 27.89 -0.33 9.93
C ILE A 350 28.21 -0.41 11.44
N MET A 351 29.41 -0.05 11.87
CA MET A 351 29.81 -0.07 13.28
C MET A 351 28.85 0.67 14.22
N PRO A 352 28.30 1.86 13.87
CA PRO A 352 27.33 2.55 14.73
C PRO A 352 26.08 1.70 15.07
N PHE A 353 25.69 0.80 14.15
CA PHE A 353 24.53 -0.08 14.34
C PHE A 353 24.78 -1.17 15.40
N GLY A 354 26.02 -1.60 15.57
CA GLY A 354 26.41 -2.61 16.56
C GLY A 354 26.68 -2.05 17.96
N THR A 355 27.15 -0.79 18.06
CA THR A 355 27.71 -0.22 19.29
C THR A 355 26.77 0.75 20.02
N LYS A 356 25.75 1.30 19.36
CA LYS A 356 24.87 2.34 19.91
C LYS A 356 23.42 1.92 19.94
N SER A 357 22.62 2.55 20.80
CA SER A 357 21.16 2.36 20.85
C SER A 357 20.43 3.47 20.09
N GLY A 358 19.51 3.09 19.20
CA GLY A 358 18.63 4.02 18.49
C GLY A 358 17.61 4.75 19.37
N ARG A 359 17.46 4.32 20.65
CA ARG A 359 16.62 5.05 21.61
C ARG A 359 17.19 6.41 22.01
N ASN A 360 18.52 6.52 22.02
CA ASN A 360 19.22 7.68 22.55
C ASN A 360 20.16 8.33 21.53
N THR A 361 20.25 7.77 20.35
CA THR A 361 21.23 8.21 19.35
C THR A 361 20.64 8.06 17.94
N ASP A 362 20.70 9.10 17.16
CA ASP A 362 20.46 8.99 15.73
C ASP A 362 21.65 8.25 15.09
N LYS A 363 21.45 6.96 14.84
CA LYS A 363 22.47 6.12 14.21
C LYS A 363 22.62 6.43 12.72
N MET A 364 21.54 6.92 12.10
CA MET A 364 21.52 7.25 10.68
C MET A 364 22.44 8.43 10.38
N ALA A 365 22.48 9.42 11.28
CA ALA A 365 23.42 10.55 11.17
C ALA A 365 24.90 10.15 11.37
N GLN A 366 25.19 8.90 11.78
CA GLN A 366 26.56 8.43 12.08
C GLN A 366 27.08 7.38 11.11
N THR A 367 26.24 6.86 10.25
CA THR A 367 26.64 6.01 9.15
C THR A 367 26.90 6.82 7.88
N LYS A 368 27.68 6.25 6.95
CA LYS A 368 27.81 6.78 5.59
C LYS A 368 26.93 6.03 4.60
N LEU A 369 26.15 5.07 5.08
CA LEU A 369 25.22 4.31 4.24
C LEU A 369 24.02 5.19 3.85
N THR A 370 23.55 5.02 2.63
CA THR A 370 22.42 5.73 2.07
C THR A 370 21.14 4.93 2.31
N PRO A 371 20.20 5.42 3.12
CA PRO A 371 18.94 4.75 3.32
C PRO A 371 18.10 4.69 2.04
N MET A 372 17.46 3.55 1.82
CA MET A 372 16.51 3.35 0.74
C MET A 372 15.31 2.52 1.23
N LEU A 373 14.27 2.49 0.43
CA LEU A 373 13.19 1.51 0.59
C LEU A 373 13.27 0.48 -0.54
N THR A 374 12.99 -0.77 -0.21
CA THR A 374 12.71 -1.78 -1.24
C THR A 374 11.44 -1.39 -2.02
N PRO A 375 11.17 -1.96 -3.19
CA PRO A 375 9.91 -1.71 -3.90
C PRO A 375 8.67 -1.99 -3.06
N ALA A 376 8.71 -2.99 -2.18
CA ALA A 376 7.62 -3.24 -1.25
C ALA A 376 7.64 -2.35 0.01
N GLY A 377 8.56 -1.38 0.11
CA GLY A 377 8.62 -0.36 1.16
C GLY A 377 9.34 -0.78 2.44
N ALA A 378 10.07 -1.90 2.46
CA ALA A 378 10.90 -2.26 3.59
C ALA A 378 12.19 -1.41 3.63
N PRO A 379 12.63 -0.93 4.82
CA PRO A 379 13.83 -0.10 4.92
C PRO A 379 15.10 -0.92 4.66
N ALA A 380 16.01 -0.37 3.86
CA ALA A 380 17.27 -0.99 3.47
C ALA A 380 18.36 0.07 3.19
N TYR A 381 19.45 -0.33 2.54
CA TYR A 381 20.55 0.57 2.18
C TYR A 381 21.03 0.33 0.75
N GLU A 382 21.36 1.42 0.05
CA GLU A 382 21.84 1.35 -1.32
C GLU A 382 23.15 0.60 -1.47
N GLU A 383 24.05 0.62 -0.48
CA GLU A 383 25.37 -0.02 -0.53
C GLU A 383 25.34 -1.53 -0.20
N ALA A 384 24.19 -2.08 0.17
CA ALA A 384 24.04 -3.51 0.40
C ALA A 384 24.40 -4.31 -0.86
N LYS A 385 25.07 -5.44 -0.72
CA LYS A 385 25.25 -6.42 -1.81
C LYS A 385 24.07 -7.37 -1.91
N ILE A 386 23.44 -7.68 -0.78
CA ILE A 386 22.27 -8.54 -0.67
C ILE A 386 21.31 -7.90 0.34
N ILE A 387 20.01 -7.90 0.01
CA ILE A 387 18.92 -7.52 0.90
C ILE A 387 17.93 -8.67 0.93
N ILE A 388 17.68 -9.25 2.09
CA ILE A 388 16.61 -10.21 2.30
C ILE A 388 15.48 -9.48 3.02
N GLU A 389 14.36 -9.32 2.35
CA GLU A 389 13.16 -8.71 2.89
C GLU A 389 12.30 -9.77 3.58
N CYS A 390 11.82 -9.46 4.78
CA CYS A 390 11.18 -10.43 5.65
C CYS A 390 9.88 -9.89 6.25
N LYS A 391 8.86 -10.75 6.33
CA LYS A 391 7.66 -10.54 7.15
C LYS A 391 7.77 -11.37 8.43
N LEU A 392 7.60 -10.72 9.59
CA LEU A 392 7.68 -11.38 10.90
C LEU A 392 6.64 -12.49 11.02
N ILE A 393 7.09 -13.71 11.38
CA ILE A 393 6.20 -14.84 11.70
C ILE A 393 6.09 -14.99 13.21
N ALA A 394 7.25 -15.05 13.91
CA ALA A 394 7.29 -15.31 15.35
C ALA A 394 8.59 -14.79 15.97
N ALA A 395 8.54 -14.53 17.27
CA ALA A 395 9.71 -14.13 18.05
C ALA A 395 9.70 -14.80 19.45
N PRO A 396 9.78 -16.15 19.54
CA PRO A 396 9.81 -16.85 20.81
C PRO A 396 11.06 -16.50 21.62
N THR A 397 10.96 -16.63 22.94
CA THR A 397 12.12 -16.46 23.84
C THR A 397 12.94 -17.74 23.86
N VAL A 398 14.25 -17.61 23.71
CA VAL A 398 15.20 -18.70 23.92
C VAL A 398 15.60 -18.69 25.40
N SER A 399 15.11 -19.64 26.19
CA SER A 399 15.38 -19.72 27.61
C SER A 399 16.51 -20.73 27.93
N LYS A 400 17.15 -20.60 29.11
CA LYS A 400 18.21 -21.53 29.54
C LYS A 400 17.69 -22.97 29.70
N ASP A 401 16.42 -23.14 29.96
CA ASP A 401 15.82 -24.46 30.18
C ASP A 401 15.70 -25.29 28.88
N GLU A 402 15.85 -24.60 27.73
CA GLU A 402 15.87 -25.21 26.40
C GLU A 402 17.27 -25.68 25.97
N PHE A 403 18.32 -25.49 26.80
CA PHE A 403 19.67 -25.93 26.49
C PHE A 403 20.00 -27.24 27.21
N TYR A 404 20.34 -28.27 26.47
CA TYR A 404 20.60 -29.61 26.98
C TYR A 404 22.07 -29.85 27.29
N THR A 405 23.02 -29.07 26.71
CA THR A 405 24.44 -29.23 27.01
C THR A 405 24.90 -28.27 28.08
N GLN A 406 25.90 -28.74 28.89
CA GLN A 406 26.50 -27.90 29.94
C GLN A 406 27.19 -26.65 29.34
N GLU A 407 27.89 -26.82 28.21
CA GLU A 407 28.54 -25.73 27.50
C GLU A 407 27.54 -24.66 27.04
N GLY A 408 26.38 -25.07 26.50
CA GLY A 408 25.31 -24.15 26.11
C GLY A 408 24.75 -23.37 27.30
N LYS A 409 24.57 -24.04 28.46
CA LYS A 409 24.12 -23.39 29.70
C LYS A 409 25.13 -22.37 30.21
N GLU A 410 26.42 -22.72 30.21
CA GLU A 410 27.51 -21.84 30.64
C GLU A 410 27.68 -20.64 29.74
N PHE A 411 27.57 -20.84 28.40
CA PHE A 411 27.60 -19.74 27.43
C PHE A 411 26.50 -18.71 27.74
N LEU A 412 25.31 -19.17 28.08
CA LEU A 412 24.21 -18.29 28.46
C LEU A 412 24.44 -17.57 29.80
N GLN A 413 25.00 -18.24 30.80
CA GLN A 413 25.26 -17.66 32.12
C GLN A 413 26.30 -16.53 32.08
N GLY A 414 27.27 -16.61 31.18
CA GLY A 414 28.36 -15.62 31.09
C GLY A 414 27.99 -14.28 30.46
N GLY A 415 26.82 -14.14 29.83
CA GLY A 415 26.49 -12.97 29.02
C GLY A 415 25.13 -12.32 29.26
N TYR A 416 24.33 -12.84 30.21
CA TYR A 416 22.94 -12.38 30.39
C TYR A 416 22.62 -12.01 31.84
N ASP A 417 21.93 -10.91 32.04
CA ASP A 417 21.22 -10.62 33.28
C ASP A 417 19.92 -11.43 33.27
N GLU A 418 19.82 -12.42 34.19
CA GLU A 418 18.71 -13.40 34.25
C GLU A 418 17.32 -12.77 34.23
N ALA A 419 17.19 -11.53 34.64
CA ALA A 419 15.89 -10.86 34.79
C ALA A 419 15.34 -10.22 33.51
N LYS A 420 16.15 -9.93 32.47
CA LYS A 420 15.74 -8.95 31.47
C LYS A 420 16.20 -9.17 30.04
N ASP A 421 17.09 -10.11 29.69
CA ASP A 421 17.88 -9.95 28.45
C ASP A 421 17.98 -11.21 27.57
N TRP A 422 17.05 -12.16 27.70
CA TRP A 422 17.03 -13.35 26.86
C TRP A 422 16.83 -13.00 25.39
N HIS A 423 17.57 -13.70 24.51
CA HIS A 423 17.36 -13.57 23.06
C HIS A 423 15.97 -14.04 22.67
N LYS A 424 15.40 -13.31 21.74
CA LYS A 424 14.29 -13.74 20.92
C LYS A 424 14.84 -14.38 19.65
N LEU A 425 14.34 -15.53 19.28
CA LEU A 425 14.58 -16.14 17.99
C LEU A 425 13.53 -15.60 17.02
N VAL A 426 13.94 -14.58 16.25
CA VAL A 426 13.05 -13.89 15.30
C VAL A 426 12.99 -14.67 14.01
N TYR A 427 11.83 -15.22 13.68
CA TYR A 427 11.55 -15.86 12.40
C TYR A 427 10.84 -14.90 11.46
N GLY A 428 11.35 -14.75 10.25
CA GLY A 428 10.70 -13.99 9.18
C GLY A 428 10.52 -14.83 7.93
N GLU A 429 9.32 -14.79 7.34
CA GLU A 429 9.10 -15.26 5.98
C GLU A 429 9.91 -14.40 5.01
N ILE A 430 10.68 -15.02 4.14
CA ILE A 430 11.38 -14.31 3.07
C ILE A 430 10.35 -13.92 2.01
N THR A 431 10.09 -12.63 1.89
CA THR A 431 9.17 -12.11 0.88
C THR A 431 9.90 -11.81 -0.42
N LYS A 432 11.17 -11.39 -0.33
CA LYS A 432 11.99 -11.10 -1.51
C LYS A 432 13.50 -11.15 -1.16
N ILE A 433 14.30 -11.60 -2.10
CA ILE A 433 15.75 -11.48 -2.04
C ILE A 433 16.22 -10.58 -3.18
N TYR A 434 16.96 -9.54 -2.85
CA TYR A 434 17.56 -8.62 -3.80
C TYR A 434 19.08 -8.79 -3.78
N VAL A 435 19.66 -8.94 -4.96
CA VAL A 435 21.12 -9.02 -5.16
C VAL A 435 21.56 -7.86 -6.03
N ARG A 436 22.62 -7.17 -5.64
CA ARG A 436 23.16 -6.03 -6.39
C ARG A 436 23.61 -6.47 -7.80
N LYS A 437 23.27 -5.64 -8.81
CA LYS A 437 23.71 -5.84 -10.22
C LYS A 437 25.21 -5.78 -10.39
#